data_28ecef3954fbcca04e47f8da5a41e599
#
_entry.id   28ecef3954fbcca04e47f8da5a41e599
#
_cell.length_a   1.000
_cell.length_b   1.000
_cell.length_c   1.000
_cell.angle_alpha   90.00
_cell.angle_beta   90.00
_cell.angle_gamma   90.00
#
_symmetry.space_group_name_H-M   'P 1'
#
loop_
_entity.id
_entity.type
_entity.pdbx_description
1 polymer ?
#
loop_
_entity_poly.entity_id
_entity_poly.type
_entity_poly.pdbx_seq_one_letter_code
_entity_poly.pdbx_strand_id
1 'polypeptide(L)'
;MLIEALPYIQRFNRKIIVVKYGGSAMVDENLKRQVIQDVVLLKLVGFKPIIVHGGGKEISRWVGKVGMEPRFVNGLRVTDKDTMEVAEMVLGKVNKELVTLVESLGVKAVGISGKDGALLNVEKKYSNGEDIGYVGNVTSVNPKIIE
;
A
#
# COMPACT_ATOMS: atom_id res chain seq x y z
N MET A 1 3.94 -12.43 29.27
CA MET A 1 3.70 -11.71 27.99
C MET A 1 4.32 -12.42 26.79
N LEU A 2 5.66 -12.53 26.63
CA LEU A 2 6.25 -13.27 25.48
C LEU A 2 5.93 -14.78 25.50
N ILE A 3 5.87 -15.42 26.64
CA ILE A 3 5.52 -16.85 26.80
C ILE A 3 4.06 -17.10 26.35
N GLU A 4 3.14 -16.21 26.63
CA GLU A 4 1.74 -16.29 26.20
C GLU A 4 1.60 -16.17 24.68
N ALA A 5 2.51 -15.43 24.01
CA ALA A 5 2.55 -15.30 22.56
C ALA A 5 3.18 -16.52 21.85
N LEU A 6 3.87 -17.41 22.59
CA LEU A 6 4.64 -18.51 22.03
C LEU A 6 3.81 -19.42 21.08
N PRO A 7 2.58 -19.85 21.41
CA PRO A 7 1.78 -20.67 20.51
C PRO A 7 1.47 -19.98 19.18
N TYR A 8 1.25 -18.67 19.22
CA TYR A 8 0.99 -17.86 18.02
C TYR A 8 2.25 -17.71 17.17
N ILE A 9 3.39 -17.43 17.80
CA ILE A 9 4.69 -17.35 17.12
C ILE A 9 5.00 -18.68 16.43
N GLN A 10 4.82 -19.82 17.11
CA GLN A 10 5.04 -21.14 16.53
C GLN A 10 4.09 -21.42 15.34
N ARG A 11 2.80 -21.07 15.49
CA ARG A 11 1.78 -21.30 14.45
C ARG A 11 2.04 -20.50 13.19
N PHE A 12 2.50 -19.26 13.33
CA PHE A 12 2.64 -18.29 12.21
C PHE A 12 4.09 -18.06 11.80
N ASN A 13 5.06 -18.72 12.43
CA ASN A 13 6.46 -18.63 12.04
C ASN A 13 6.64 -18.96 10.55
N ARG A 14 7.39 -18.13 9.83
CA ARG A 14 7.62 -18.18 8.38
C ARG A 14 6.36 -18.03 7.50
N LYS A 15 5.19 -17.76 8.09
CA LYS A 15 3.98 -17.48 7.31
C LYS A 15 4.01 -16.05 6.77
N ILE A 16 3.47 -15.89 5.56
CA ILE A 16 3.21 -14.57 4.98
C ILE A 16 1.98 -13.99 5.67
N ILE A 17 2.12 -12.77 6.16
CA ILE A 17 1.03 -12.01 6.79
C ILE A 17 0.88 -10.70 6.02
N VAL A 18 -0.31 -10.48 5.45
CA VAL A 18 -0.65 -9.24 4.75
C VAL A 18 -1.24 -8.25 5.75
N VAL A 19 -0.60 -7.12 5.89
CA VAL A 19 -1.04 -6.00 6.73
C VAL A 19 -1.56 -4.89 5.85
N LYS A 20 -2.88 -4.67 5.87
CA LYS A 20 -3.49 -3.55 5.16
C LYS A 20 -3.26 -2.26 5.96
N TYR A 21 -2.56 -1.31 5.34
CA TYR A 21 -2.20 -0.02 5.93
C TYR A 21 -2.89 1.13 5.18
N GLY A 22 -3.75 1.88 5.87
CA GLY A 22 -4.52 2.96 5.24
C GLY A 22 -5.31 3.79 6.23
N GLY A 23 -6.14 4.69 5.73
CA GLY A 23 -7.03 5.51 6.53
C GLY A 23 -6.29 6.51 7.44
N SER A 24 -6.71 6.59 8.70
CA SER A 24 -6.14 7.51 9.70
C SER A 24 -4.69 7.20 10.05
N ALA A 25 -4.29 5.93 10.02
CA ALA A 25 -2.92 5.51 10.31
C ALA A 25 -1.89 6.07 9.30
N MET A 26 -2.33 6.48 8.10
CA MET A 26 -1.44 7.10 7.10
C MET A 26 -1.22 8.60 7.31
N VAL A 27 -2.10 9.27 8.04
CA VAL A 27 -2.04 10.75 8.22
C VAL A 27 -1.59 11.17 9.60
N ASP A 28 -1.66 10.27 10.58
CA ASP A 28 -1.16 10.48 11.93
C ASP A 28 0.23 9.87 12.07
N GLU A 29 1.24 10.71 12.28
CA GLU A 29 2.65 10.28 12.35
C GLU A 29 2.94 9.36 13.55
N ASN A 30 2.20 9.50 14.66
CA ASN A 30 2.36 8.62 15.81
C ASN A 30 1.77 7.24 15.53
N LEU A 31 0.55 7.18 14.98
CA LEU A 31 -0.08 5.91 14.58
C LEU A 31 0.73 5.21 13.48
N LYS A 32 1.24 5.95 12.51
CA LYS A 32 2.13 5.44 11.47
C LYS A 32 3.35 4.74 12.07
N ARG A 33 4.04 5.42 12.99
CA ARG A 33 5.23 4.88 13.65
C ARG A 33 4.89 3.62 14.47
N GLN A 34 3.79 3.62 15.22
CA GLN A 34 3.34 2.47 16.00
C GLN A 34 3.04 1.26 15.11
N VAL A 35 2.27 1.44 14.04
CA VAL A 35 1.95 0.35 13.10
C VAL A 35 3.22 -0.24 12.49
N ILE A 36 4.18 0.60 12.10
CA ILE A 36 5.42 0.10 11.51
C ILE A 36 6.29 -0.61 12.57
N GLN A 37 6.32 -0.14 13.81
CA GLN A 37 6.99 -0.84 14.92
C GLN A 37 6.38 -2.25 15.14
N ASP A 38 5.05 -2.37 15.10
CA ASP A 38 4.37 -3.66 15.23
C ASP A 38 4.72 -4.60 14.07
N VAL A 39 4.76 -4.08 12.84
CA VAL A 39 5.17 -4.88 11.66
C VAL A 39 6.64 -5.32 11.75
N VAL A 40 7.52 -4.45 12.21
CA VAL A 40 8.92 -4.78 12.45
C VAL A 40 9.04 -5.87 13.52
N LEU A 41 8.26 -5.78 14.61
CA LEU A 41 8.21 -6.82 15.63
C LEU A 41 7.77 -8.16 15.03
N LEU A 42 6.71 -8.20 14.22
CA LEU A 42 6.27 -9.42 13.52
C LEU A 42 7.40 -10.02 12.69
N LYS A 43 8.17 -9.20 11.98
CA LYS A 43 9.33 -9.67 11.20
C LYS A 43 10.40 -10.29 12.10
N LEU A 44 10.74 -9.64 13.21
CA LEU A 44 11.79 -10.07 14.13
C LEU A 44 11.42 -11.38 14.86
N VAL A 45 10.14 -11.63 15.11
CA VAL A 45 9.67 -12.90 15.70
C VAL A 45 9.43 -14.01 14.67
N GLY A 46 9.83 -13.80 13.41
CA GLY A 46 9.91 -14.86 12.41
C GLY A 46 8.79 -14.90 11.37
N PHE A 47 7.88 -13.92 11.34
CA PHE A 47 6.85 -13.80 10.31
C PHE A 47 7.42 -13.19 9.03
N LYS A 48 6.68 -13.32 7.91
CA LYS A 48 6.97 -12.64 6.65
C LYS A 48 5.88 -11.58 6.38
N PRO A 49 5.97 -10.38 6.99
CA PRO A 49 4.95 -9.36 6.81
C PRO A 49 5.06 -8.69 5.44
N ILE A 50 3.89 -8.46 4.81
CA ILE A 50 3.73 -7.67 3.59
C ILE A 50 2.78 -6.53 3.91
N ILE A 51 3.24 -5.29 3.78
CA ILE A 51 2.41 -4.11 3.97
C ILE A 51 1.76 -3.77 2.63
N VAL A 52 0.43 -3.70 2.60
CA VAL A 52 -0.35 -3.18 1.47
C VAL A 52 -0.87 -1.81 1.84
N HIS A 53 -0.29 -0.78 1.25
CA HIS A 53 -0.65 0.61 1.57
C HIS A 53 -1.51 1.25 0.49
N GLY A 54 -2.31 2.24 0.90
CA GLY A 54 -3.02 3.16 0.02
C GLY A 54 -2.33 4.51 -0.09
N GLY A 55 -3.08 5.54 -0.47
CA GLY A 55 -2.56 6.90 -0.60
C GLY A 55 -3.63 7.92 -1.03
N GLY A 56 -4.91 7.57 -0.96
CA GLY A 56 -5.99 8.39 -1.52
C GLY A 56 -6.02 9.84 -1.03
N LYS A 57 -5.81 10.07 0.29
CA LYS A 57 -5.76 11.42 0.86
C LYS A 57 -4.54 12.19 0.37
N GLU A 58 -3.37 11.54 0.30
CA GLU A 58 -2.14 12.14 -0.17
C GLU A 58 -2.22 12.47 -1.68
N ILE A 59 -2.80 11.57 -2.48
CA ILE A 59 -3.07 11.84 -3.90
C ILE A 59 -3.97 13.07 -4.04
N SER A 60 -5.08 13.16 -3.29
CA SER A 60 -5.98 14.32 -3.34
C SER A 60 -5.27 15.63 -2.97
N ARG A 61 -4.41 15.59 -1.95
CA ARG A 61 -3.59 16.73 -1.54
C ARG A 61 -2.66 17.20 -2.66
N TRP A 62 -1.99 16.28 -3.34
CA TRP A 62 -1.07 16.61 -4.43
C TRP A 62 -1.78 17.04 -5.71
N VAL A 63 -2.91 16.40 -6.07
CA VAL A 63 -3.78 16.85 -7.17
C VAL A 63 -4.18 18.31 -6.98
N GLY A 64 -4.60 18.69 -5.74
CA GLY A 64 -4.89 20.09 -5.43
C GLY A 64 -3.66 21.01 -5.50
N LYS A 65 -2.47 20.55 -5.09
CA LYS A 65 -1.22 21.34 -5.18
C LYS A 65 -0.79 21.67 -6.60
N VAL A 66 -1.07 20.80 -7.55
CA VAL A 66 -0.78 21.05 -8.99
C VAL A 66 -1.93 21.77 -9.71
N GLY A 67 -2.90 22.29 -8.95
CA GLY A 67 -3.98 23.12 -9.50
C GLY A 67 -5.15 22.34 -10.12
N MET A 68 -5.24 21.02 -9.85
CA MET A 68 -6.35 20.19 -10.30
C MET A 68 -7.34 19.90 -9.16
N GLU A 69 -8.59 19.58 -9.50
CA GLU A 69 -9.61 19.22 -8.52
C GLU A 69 -9.85 17.72 -8.49
N PRO A 70 -9.75 17.06 -7.30
CA PRO A 70 -10.08 15.65 -7.17
C PRO A 70 -11.58 15.41 -7.43
N ARG A 71 -11.91 14.54 -8.39
CA ARG A 71 -13.27 14.13 -8.70
C ARG A 71 -13.49 12.65 -8.39
N PHE A 72 -14.68 12.31 -7.91
CA PHE A 72 -15.06 10.95 -7.59
C PHE A 72 -16.43 10.61 -8.16
N VAL A 73 -16.58 9.38 -8.66
CA VAL A 73 -17.83 8.78 -9.11
C VAL A 73 -17.98 7.43 -8.41
N ASN A 74 -19.06 7.26 -7.66
CA ASN A 74 -19.33 6.04 -6.87
C ASN A 74 -18.12 5.59 -6.00
N GLY A 75 -17.44 6.56 -5.37
CA GLY A 75 -16.28 6.30 -4.51
C GLY A 75 -14.97 6.03 -5.27
N LEU A 76 -15.00 5.96 -6.60
CA LEU A 76 -13.82 5.81 -7.44
C LEU A 76 -13.35 7.17 -7.94
N ARG A 77 -12.04 7.40 -7.90
CA ARG A 77 -11.44 8.63 -8.43
C ARG A 77 -11.54 8.65 -9.95
N VAL A 78 -12.12 9.72 -10.50
CA VAL A 78 -12.02 10.01 -11.93
C VAL A 78 -10.55 10.35 -12.21
N THR A 79 -9.90 9.57 -13.05
CA THR A 79 -8.45 9.58 -13.19
C THR A 79 -8.07 9.77 -14.66
N ASP A 80 -7.96 11.02 -15.09
CA ASP A 80 -7.37 11.34 -16.40
C ASP A 80 -5.85 11.09 -16.38
N LYS A 81 -5.18 11.37 -17.49
CA LYS A 81 -3.76 11.11 -17.64
C LYS A 81 -2.92 11.86 -16.60
N ASP A 82 -3.18 13.14 -16.40
CA ASP A 82 -2.42 13.99 -15.49
C ASP A 82 -2.65 13.56 -14.03
N THR A 83 -3.90 13.27 -13.68
CA THR A 83 -4.24 12.70 -12.36
C THR A 83 -3.57 11.34 -12.12
N MET A 84 -3.48 10.49 -13.14
CA MET A 84 -2.81 9.20 -13.06
C MET A 84 -1.31 9.35 -12.81
N GLU A 85 -0.65 10.28 -13.50
CA GLU A 85 0.78 10.57 -13.29
C GLU A 85 1.04 11.08 -11.85
N VAL A 86 0.21 11.99 -11.36
CA VAL A 86 0.27 12.45 -9.95
C VAL A 86 0.05 11.29 -8.98
N ALA A 87 -0.95 10.45 -9.23
CA ALA A 87 -1.23 9.30 -8.38
C ALA A 87 -0.05 8.31 -8.33
N GLU A 88 0.57 8.02 -9.46
CA GLU A 88 1.75 7.15 -9.55
C GLU A 88 2.94 7.72 -8.78
N MET A 89 3.27 9.00 -8.97
CA MET A 89 4.34 9.69 -8.23
C MET A 89 4.08 9.66 -6.72
N VAL A 90 2.87 9.95 -6.29
CA VAL A 90 2.50 10.01 -4.87
C VAL A 90 2.55 8.63 -4.23
N LEU A 91 2.01 7.60 -4.88
CA LEU A 91 2.07 6.23 -4.37
C LEU A 91 3.50 5.72 -4.29
N GLY A 92 4.33 6.03 -5.29
CA GLY A 92 5.76 5.73 -5.27
C GLY A 92 6.48 6.40 -4.09
N LYS A 93 6.19 7.68 -3.84
CA LYS A 93 6.70 8.43 -2.68
C LYS A 93 6.31 7.74 -1.37
N VAL A 94 5.04 7.48 -1.15
CA VAL A 94 4.53 6.81 0.08
C VAL A 94 5.19 5.45 0.27
N ASN A 95 5.32 4.67 -0.81
CA ASN A 95 5.99 3.37 -0.79
C ASN A 95 7.43 3.48 -0.27
N LYS A 96 8.22 4.42 -0.80
CA LYS A 96 9.62 4.58 -0.40
C LYS A 96 9.78 5.21 0.99
N GLU A 97 8.87 6.06 1.41
CA GLU A 97 8.84 6.55 2.80
C GLU A 97 8.61 5.43 3.81
N LEU A 98 7.73 4.46 3.50
CA LEU A 98 7.53 3.28 4.34
C LEU A 98 8.77 2.40 4.38
N VAL A 99 9.44 2.17 3.24
CA VAL A 99 10.72 1.45 3.20
C VAL A 99 11.74 2.09 4.12
N THR A 100 11.94 3.40 3.98
CA THR A 100 12.89 4.16 4.81
C THR A 100 12.54 4.07 6.30
N LEU A 101 11.25 4.15 6.64
CA LEU A 101 10.81 4.05 8.03
C LEU A 101 11.07 2.65 8.62
N VAL A 102 10.78 1.57 7.88
CA VAL A 102 11.11 0.21 8.30
C VAL A 102 12.62 0.03 8.49
N GLU A 103 13.43 0.53 7.56
CA GLU A 103 14.88 0.44 7.63
C GLU A 103 15.48 1.24 8.79
N SER A 104 14.87 2.37 9.15
CA SER A 104 15.28 3.13 10.34
C SER A 104 15.09 2.36 11.66
N LEU A 105 14.27 1.32 11.64
CA LEU A 105 14.06 0.40 12.77
C LEU A 105 14.91 -0.88 12.68
N GLY A 106 15.91 -0.91 11.79
CA GLY A 106 16.90 -1.97 11.69
C GLY A 106 16.48 -3.20 10.87
N VAL A 107 15.39 -3.14 10.11
CA VAL A 107 14.90 -4.23 9.26
C VAL A 107 14.98 -3.84 7.79
N LYS A 108 15.53 -4.72 6.95
CA LYS A 108 15.57 -4.53 5.50
C LYS A 108 14.17 -4.63 4.89
N ALA A 109 13.83 -3.72 3.99
CA ALA A 109 12.56 -3.69 3.28
C ALA A 109 12.75 -3.40 1.79
N VAL A 110 11.83 -3.90 0.98
CA VAL A 110 11.73 -3.61 -0.45
C VAL A 110 10.32 -3.12 -0.73
N GLY A 111 10.21 -2.01 -1.44
CA GLY A 111 8.92 -1.49 -1.88
C GLY A 111 8.69 -1.79 -3.36
N ILE A 112 7.58 -2.42 -3.66
CA ILE A 112 7.12 -2.77 -5.00
C ILE A 112 5.75 -2.20 -5.28
N SER A 113 5.35 -2.18 -6.54
CA SER A 113 4.03 -1.79 -7.03
C SER A 113 3.40 -2.93 -7.83
N GLY A 114 2.15 -2.79 -8.24
CA GLY A 114 1.49 -3.76 -9.11
C GLY A 114 2.15 -3.94 -10.48
N LYS A 115 3.01 -2.98 -10.91
CA LYS A 115 3.77 -3.06 -12.18
C LYS A 115 4.97 -3.99 -12.08
N ASP A 116 5.59 -4.08 -10.89
CA ASP A 116 6.83 -4.86 -10.69
C ASP A 116 6.56 -6.35 -10.87
N GLY A 117 7.36 -7.00 -11.70
CA GLY A 117 7.21 -8.41 -12.02
C GLY A 117 5.84 -8.79 -12.62
N ALA A 118 5.11 -7.82 -13.19
CA ALA A 118 3.74 -7.99 -13.64
C ALA A 118 2.83 -8.58 -12.53
N LEU A 119 3.02 -8.10 -11.28
CA LEU A 119 2.29 -8.58 -10.11
C LEU A 119 0.77 -8.47 -10.28
N LEU A 120 0.28 -7.34 -10.82
CA LEU A 120 -1.15 -7.11 -11.09
C LEU A 120 -1.38 -6.86 -12.58
N ASN A 121 -2.20 -7.71 -13.20
CA ASN A 121 -2.74 -7.45 -14.53
C ASN A 121 -4.16 -6.89 -14.38
N VAL A 122 -4.48 -5.90 -15.19
CA VAL A 122 -5.74 -5.16 -15.07
C VAL A 122 -6.38 -4.94 -16.45
N GLU A 123 -7.69 -4.84 -16.44
CA GLU A 123 -8.48 -4.33 -17.56
C GLU A 123 -9.14 -3.00 -17.16
N LYS A 124 -9.52 -2.19 -18.14
CA LYS A 124 -10.16 -0.90 -17.89
C LYS A 124 -11.48 -1.09 -17.15
N LYS A 125 -11.68 -0.28 -16.10
CA LYS A 125 -12.92 -0.24 -15.33
C LYS A 125 -13.77 0.97 -15.73
N TYR A 126 -15.07 0.70 -15.90
CA TYR A 126 -16.10 1.73 -16.07
C TYR A 126 -16.95 1.81 -14.79
N SER A 127 -17.51 2.97 -14.50
CA SER A 127 -18.44 3.16 -13.37
C SER A 127 -19.83 3.43 -13.93
N ASN A 128 -20.77 2.47 -13.81
CA ASN A 128 -22.12 2.55 -14.38
C ASN A 128 -22.12 2.90 -15.88
N GLY A 129 -21.18 2.34 -16.66
CA GLY A 129 -21.02 2.62 -18.08
C GLY A 129 -20.25 3.91 -18.41
N GLU A 130 -19.89 4.71 -17.42
CA GLU A 130 -19.10 5.93 -17.58
C GLU A 130 -17.60 5.62 -17.59
N ASP A 131 -16.87 6.22 -18.52
CA ASP A 131 -15.40 6.18 -18.56
C ASP A 131 -14.84 7.09 -17.46
N ILE A 132 -14.24 6.50 -16.46
CA ILE A 132 -13.60 7.19 -15.34
C ILE A 132 -12.07 7.30 -15.47
N GLY A 133 -11.55 7.05 -16.67
CA GLY A 133 -10.13 7.19 -17.01
C GLY A 133 -9.28 5.99 -16.63
N TYR A 134 -8.11 6.24 -16.07
CA TYR A 134 -7.11 5.23 -15.71
C TYR A 134 -7.47 4.52 -14.39
N VAL A 135 -8.56 3.79 -14.42
CA VAL A 135 -9.03 2.92 -13.33
C VAL A 135 -9.20 1.51 -13.87
N GLY A 136 -8.71 0.53 -13.15
CA GLY A 136 -8.70 -0.87 -13.59
C GLY A 136 -9.36 -1.83 -12.61
N ASN A 137 -9.91 -2.91 -13.17
CA ASN A 137 -10.23 -4.12 -12.44
C ASN A 137 -9.04 -5.08 -12.52
N VAL A 138 -8.65 -5.70 -11.41
CA VAL A 138 -7.62 -6.74 -11.41
C VAL A 138 -8.19 -8.00 -12.05
N THR A 139 -7.55 -8.48 -13.10
CA THR A 139 -7.94 -9.70 -13.84
C THR A 139 -7.09 -10.91 -13.45
N SER A 140 -5.83 -10.69 -13.12
CA SER A 140 -4.95 -11.75 -12.63
C SER A 140 -3.83 -11.19 -11.74
N VAL A 141 -3.28 -12.05 -10.90
CA VAL A 141 -2.18 -11.74 -9.99
C VAL A 141 -1.04 -12.73 -10.23
N ASN A 142 0.19 -12.23 -10.34
CA ASN A 142 1.41 -13.05 -10.42
C ASN A 142 2.22 -12.89 -9.13
N PRO A 143 2.05 -13.78 -8.14
CA PRO A 143 2.69 -13.62 -6.83
C PRO A 143 4.18 -13.96 -6.79
N LYS A 144 4.78 -14.42 -7.88
CA LYS A 144 6.18 -14.92 -7.93
C LYS A 144 7.22 -13.92 -7.40
N ILE A 145 6.95 -12.62 -7.50
CA ILE A 145 7.86 -11.59 -6.97
C ILE A 145 7.82 -11.51 -5.45
N ILE A 146 6.78 -12.07 -4.81
CA ILE A 146 6.55 -12.03 -3.35
C ILE A 146 7.01 -13.33 -2.68
N GLU A 147 7.01 -14.45 -3.39
CA GLU A 147 7.41 -15.78 -2.93
C GLU A 147 8.93 -15.93 -2.85
#